data_1fd5d72c3ec34cc2dc0bc6a5bfde0b5c
#
_entry.id   1fd5d72c3ec34cc2dc0bc6a5bfde0b5c
#
_cell.length_a   1.000
_cell.length_b   1.000
_cell.length_c   1.000
_cell.angle_alpha   90.00
_cell.angle_beta   90.00
_cell.angle_gamma   90.00
#
_symmetry.space_group_name_H-M   'P 1'
#
loop_
_entity.id
_entity.type
_entity.pdbx_description
1 polymer ?
#
loop_
_entity_poly.entity_id
_entity_poly.type
_entity_poly.pdbx_seq_one_letter_code
_entity_poly.pdbx_strand_id
1 'polypeptide(L)'
;SVAHVFVMEWAAIWRDLLAGLLIAGAIAAWVPDSFWQGLFIDGHPQAAAIWGPIVGPLVAIVSFVCSIGNVPLAVVLWHGGISFGGVIAFIFADLLILPILNIYRRYYGIRMALVITAVFYLSMVAAGYVVEILFTGTGLVPDRNGARMPDEGISWNYTTWLNLVFLGAGAVLLWRFVRTGGMHMLKMMND
;
A
#
# COMPACT_ATOMS: atom_id res chain seq x y z
N SER A 1 -15.78 -22.14 -13.76
CA SER A 1 -16.36 -21.02 -14.54
C SER A 1 -15.72 -19.71 -14.07
N VAL A 2 -15.71 -18.66 -14.90
CA VAL A 2 -15.17 -17.34 -14.55
C VAL A 2 -15.77 -16.81 -13.25
N ALA A 3 -17.08 -16.99 -13.05
CA ALA A 3 -17.77 -16.58 -11.82
C ALA A 3 -17.23 -17.26 -10.55
N HIS A 4 -16.83 -18.51 -10.63
CA HIS A 4 -16.25 -19.24 -9.49
C HIS A 4 -14.85 -18.70 -9.14
N VAL A 5 -14.00 -18.47 -10.13
CA VAL A 5 -12.67 -17.89 -9.93
C VAL A 5 -12.79 -16.51 -9.31
N PHE A 6 -13.66 -15.65 -9.86
CA PHE A 6 -13.89 -14.30 -9.35
C PHE A 6 -14.28 -14.29 -7.86
N VAL A 7 -15.26 -15.12 -7.46
CA VAL A 7 -15.71 -15.16 -6.06
C VAL A 7 -14.65 -15.75 -5.14
N MET A 8 -13.91 -16.77 -5.59
CA MET A 8 -12.85 -17.40 -4.79
C MET A 8 -11.69 -16.44 -4.55
N GLU A 9 -11.27 -15.68 -5.57
CA GLU A 9 -10.25 -14.65 -5.43
C GLU A 9 -10.68 -13.58 -4.42
N TRP A 10 -11.91 -13.07 -4.53
CA TRP A 10 -12.45 -12.12 -3.56
C TRP A 10 -12.54 -12.69 -2.15
N ALA A 11 -12.99 -13.93 -2.00
CA ALA A 11 -13.05 -14.61 -0.70
C ALA A 11 -11.67 -14.79 -0.06
N ALA A 12 -10.62 -14.93 -0.88
CA ALA A 12 -9.26 -15.06 -0.39
C ALA A 12 -8.67 -13.73 0.12
N ILE A 13 -8.94 -12.62 -0.57
CA ILE A 13 -8.25 -11.33 -0.32
C ILE A 13 -9.04 -10.32 0.52
N TRP A 14 -10.39 -10.48 0.67
CA TRP A 14 -11.20 -9.45 1.33
C TRP A 14 -10.82 -9.20 2.78
N ARG A 15 -10.38 -10.24 3.51
CA ARG A 15 -9.94 -10.12 4.91
C ARG A 15 -8.67 -9.28 5.03
N ASP A 16 -7.71 -9.54 4.14
CA ASP A 16 -6.44 -8.81 4.12
C ASP A 16 -6.67 -7.36 3.69
N LEU A 17 -7.58 -7.14 2.74
CA LEU A 17 -7.96 -5.80 2.30
C LEU A 17 -8.61 -4.99 3.43
N LEU A 18 -9.58 -5.59 4.16
CA LEU A 18 -10.21 -4.93 5.30
C LEU A 18 -9.22 -4.67 6.43
N ALA A 19 -8.38 -5.65 6.76
CA ALA A 19 -7.35 -5.48 7.79
C ALA A 19 -6.38 -4.35 7.42
N GLY A 20 -5.90 -4.32 6.18
CA GLY A 20 -5.01 -3.27 5.68
C GLY A 20 -5.65 -1.87 5.74
N LEU A 21 -6.90 -1.73 5.31
CA LEU A 21 -7.62 -0.45 5.37
C LEU A 21 -7.87 0.00 6.82
N LEU A 22 -8.22 -0.93 7.71
CA LEU A 22 -8.42 -0.62 9.13
C LEU A 22 -7.10 -0.18 9.80
N ILE A 23 -5.99 -0.85 9.51
CA ILE A 23 -4.68 -0.49 10.04
C ILE A 23 -4.27 0.89 9.51
N ALA A 24 -4.39 1.13 8.20
CA ALA A 24 -4.06 2.43 7.60
C ALA A 24 -4.92 3.55 8.19
N GLY A 25 -6.23 3.34 8.31
CA GLY A 25 -7.15 4.30 8.92
C GLY A 25 -6.86 4.55 10.40
N ALA A 26 -6.52 3.51 11.17
CA ALA A 26 -6.13 3.64 12.56
C ALA A 26 -4.82 4.42 12.72
N ILE A 27 -3.82 4.15 11.90
CA ILE A 27 -2.57 4.90 11.89
C ILE A 27 -2.84 6.38 11.56
N ALA A 28 -3.63 6.65 10.52
CA ALA A 28 -3.98 8.00 10.11
C ALA A 28 -4.77 8.78 11.18
N ALA A 29 -5.63 8.08 11.95
CA ALA A 29 -6.51 8.71 12.96
C ALA A 29 -5.84 8.87 14.33
N TRP A 30 -4.98 7.94 14.73
CA TRP A 30 -4.46 7.87 16.11
C TRP A 30 -3.02 8.35 16.25
N VAL A 31 -2.23 8.30 15.18
CA VAL A 31 -0.85 8.77 15.23
C VAL A 31 -0.84 10.28 14.98
N PRO A 32 -0.47 11.10 15.98
CA PRO A 32 -0.46 12.54 15.83
C PRO A 32 0.61 13.00 14.85
N ASP A 33 0.37 14.12 14.17
CA ASP A 33 1.31 14.70 13.21
C ASP A 33 2.69 14.99 13.82
N SER A 34 2.72 15.33 15.12
CA SER A 34 3.96 15.55 15.85
C SER A 34 4.88 14.32 15.91
N PHE A 35 4.31 13.12 15.91
CA PHE A 35 5.09 11.89 15.84
C PHE A 35 5.79 11.76 14.47
N TRP A 36 5.06 12.01 13.39
CA TRP A 36 5.61 11.95 12.04
C TRP A 36 6.67 13.04 11.80
N GLN A 37 6.41 14.27 12.27
CA GLN A 37 7.36 15.36 12.19
C GLN A 37 8.67 15.05 12.93
N GLY A 38 8.58 14.43 14.11
CA GLY A 38 9.75 13.98 14.87
C GLY A 38 10.49 12.82 14.18
N LEU A 39 9.76 11.87 13.59
CA LEU A 39 10.33 10.72 12.91
C LEU A 39 11.06 11.12 11.61
N PHE A 40 10.52 12.08 10.87
CA PHE A 40 11.06 12.50 9.56
C PHE A 40 11.95 13.74 9.63
N ILE A 41 12.27 14.23 10.84
CA ILE A 41 13.17 15.36 11.08
C ILE A 41 12.68 16.59 10.31
N ASP A 42 11.41 16.97 10.52
CA ASP A 42 10.83 18.15 9.88
C ASP A 42 11.64 19.42 10.27
N GLY A 43 11.78 20.34 9.31
CA GLY A 43 12.60 21.55 9.48
C GLY A 43 14.05 21.45 8.99
N HIS A 44 14.54 20.23 8.64
CA HIS A 44 15.89 20.02 8.10
C HIS A 44 15.82 19.30 6.75
N PRO A 45 15.63 20.00 5.62
CA PRO A 45 15.37 19.37 4.31
C PRO A 45 16.49 18.41 3.86
N GLN A 46 17.74 18.71 4.17
CA GLN A 46 18.86 17.82 3.84
C GLN A 46 18.86 16.54 4.66
N ALA A 47 18.55 16.63 5.96
CA ALA A 47 18.44 15.47 6.82
C ALA A 47 17.22 14.60 6.43
N ALA A 48 16.08 15.23 6.11
CA ALA A 48 14.89 14.54 5.63
C ALA A 48 15.14 13.82 4.30
N ALA A 49 15.89 14.43 3.36
CA ALA A 49 16.25 13.81 2.07
C ALA A 49 17.13 12.55 2.23
N ILE A 50 18.00 12.53 3.23
CA ILE A 50 18.83 11.34 3.52
C ILE A 50 18.04 10.30 4.32
N TRP A 51 17.30 10.74 5.32
CA TRP A 51 16.59 9.84 6.26
C TRP A 51 15.31 9.24 5.67
N GLY A 52 14.58 10.01 4.86
CA GLY A 52 13.31 9.61 4.29
C GLY A 52 13.37 8.29 3.51
N PRO A 53 14.26 8.13 2.51
CA PRO A 53 14.37 6.89 1.74
C PRO A 53 14.75 5.67 2.58
N ILE A 54 15.43 5.85 3.72
CA ILE A 54 15.77 4.77 4.66
C ILE A 54 14.54 4.37 5.48
N VAL A 55 13.84 5.36 6.05
CA VAL A 55 12.73 5.10 6.97
C VAL A 55 11.45 4.73 6.23
N GLY A 56 11.22 5.25 5.02
CA GLY A 56 10.03 4.96 4.22
C GLY A 56 9.72 3.46 4.11
N PRO A 57 10.63 2.63 3.61
CA PRO A 57 10.40 1.18 3.51
C PRO A 57 10.20 0.51 4.87
N LEU A 58 10.83 0.97 5.94
CA LEU A 58 10.62 0.43 7.29
C LEU A 58 9.20 0.69 7.78
N VAL A 59 8.68 1.89 7.54
CA VAL A 59 7.28 2.24 7.85
C VAL A 59 6.34 1.34 7.06
N ALA A 60 6.59 1.09 5.77
CA ALA A 60 5.77 0.21 4.95
C ALA A 60 5.73 -1.23 5.49
N ILE A 61 6.89 -1.80 5.87
CA ILE A 61 6.99 -3.15 6.44
C ILE A 61 6.15 -3.28 7.71
N VAL A 62 6.17 -2.26 8.57
CA VAL A 62 5.48 -2.27 9.87
C VAL A 62 3.99 -1.94 9.71
N SER A 63 3.63 -1.06 8.79
CA SER A 63 2.23 -0.63 8.57
C SER A 63 1.35 -1.74 8.03
N PHE A 64 1.92 -2.76 7.41
CA PHE A 64 1.17 -3.91 6.91
C PHE A 64 0.04 -3.53 5.93
N VAL A 65 0.25 -2.50 5.16
CA VAL A 65 -0.77 -1.90 4.28
C VAL A 65 -0.63 -2.48 2.88
N CYS A 66 -1.76 -2.84 2.26
CA CYS A 66 -1.80 -3.27 0.87
C CYS A 66 -1.66 -2.07 -0.08
N SER A 67 -1.41 -2.33 -1.36
CA SER A 67 -1.23 -1.32 -2.42
C SER A 67 -2.31 -0.23 -2.45
N ILE A 68 -3.56 -0.58 -2.09
CA ILE A 68 -4.67 0.38 -2.04
C ILE A 68 -4.53 1.32 -0.84
N GLY A 69 -4.14 0.78 0.32
CA GLY A 69 -3.94 1.56 1.55
C GLY A 69 -2.63 2.36 1.55
N ASN A 70 -1.66 1.99 0.71
CA ASN A 70 -0.39 2.72 0.59
C ASN A 70 -0.59 4.16 0.12
N VAL A 71 -1.53 4.42 -0.78
CA VAL A 71 -1.75 5.77 -1.34
C VAL A 71 -2.20 6.77 -0.26
N PRO A 72 -3.29 6.53 0.50
CA PRO A 72 -3.67 7.43 1.58
C PRO A 72 -2.60 7.55 2.67
N LEU A 73 -1.92 6.45 3.02
CA LEU A 73 -0.85 6.51 4.01
C LEU A 73 0.36 7.31 3.48
N ALA A 74 0.70 7.20 2.20
CA ALA A 74 1.74 8.00 1.57
C ALA A 74 1.43 9.52 1.68
N VAL A 75 0.17 9.92 1.53
CA VAL A 75 -0.26 11.31 1.71
C VAL A 75 -0.08 11.76 3.17
N VAL A 76 -0.45 10.92 4.13
CA VAL A 76 -0.23 11.21 5.57
C VAL A 76 1.26 11.39 5.87
N LEU A 77 2.12 10.49 5.37
CA LEU A 77 3.56 10.57 5.55
C LEU A 77 4.14 11.83 4.87
N TRP A 78 3.63 12.19 3.68
CA TRP A 78 4.03 13.39 2.95
C TRP A 78 3.73 14.66 3.74
N HIS A 79 2.54 14.77 4.32
CA HIS A 79 2.19 15.87 5.23
C HIS A 79 2.98 15.82 6.54
N GLY A 80 3.35 14.63 6.99
CA GLY A 80 4.20 14.42 8.17
C GLY A 80 5.67 14.77 8.00
N GLY A 81 6.09 15.24 6.81
CA GLY A 81 7.45 15.79 6.60
C GLY A 81 8.46 14.85 5.95
N ILE A 82 8.06 13.63 5.54
CA ILE A 82 8.96 12.73 4.79
C ILE A 82 9.43 13.38 3.48
N SER A 83 10.64 13.07 3.02
CA SER A 83 11.12 13.53 1.72
C SER A 83 10.39 12.85 0.55
N PHE A 84 10.44 13.44 -0.64
CA PHE A 84 9.80 12.89 -1.83
C PHE A 84 10.32 11.50 -2.16
N GLY A 85 11.64 11.31 -2.17
CA GLY A 85 12.27 10.01 -2.34
C GLY A 85 11.90 9.00 -1.25
N GLY A 86 11.63 9.48 -0.02
CA GLY A 86 11.13 8.66 1.08
C GLY A 86 9.72 8.13 0.83
N VAL A 87 8.82 8.96 0.28
CA VAL A 87 7.47 8.52 -0.15
C VAL A 87 7.56 7.47 -1.25
N ILE A 88 8.44 7.69 -2.23
CA ILE A 88 8.63 6.74 -3.34
C ILE A 88 9.20 5.41 -2.83
N ALA A 89 10.19 5.46 -1.94
CA ALA A 89 10.75 4.26 -1.31
C ALA A 89 9.69 3.51 -0.48
N PHE A 90 8.82 4.23 0.24
CA PHE A 90 7.67 3.67 0.96
C PHE A 90 6.71 2.94 0.01
N ILE A 91 6.33 3.56 -1.12
CA ILE A 91 5.42 2.95 -2.09
C ILE A 91 6.04 1.70 -2.74
N PHE A 92 7.34 1.71 -3.03
CA PHE A 92 8.04 0.54 -3.57
C PHE A 92 8.14 -0.61 -2.59
N ALA A 93 8.03 -0.35 -1.29
CA ALA A 93 8.12 -1.36 -0.25
C ALA A 93 6.84 -2.22 -0.08
N ASP A 94 5.86 -2.05 -0.93
CA ASP A 94 4.58 -2.79 -0.94
C ASP A 94 4.76 -4.33 -1.00
N LEU A 95 5.85 -4.80 -1.58
CA LEU A 95 6.17 -6.23 -1.66
C LEU A 95 6.94 -6.77 -0.44
N LEU A 96 7.37 -5.93 0.49
CA LEU A 96 8.16 -6.28 1.67
C LEU A 96 7.30 -6.36 2.94
N ILE A 97 6.17 -7.04 2.87
CA ILE A 97 5.28 -7.24 4.02
C ILE A 97 5.63 -8.50 4.81
N LEU A 98 5.40 -8.48 6.12
CA LEU A 98 5.75 -9.57 7.03
C LEU A 98 5.25 -10.96 6.61
N PRO A 99 4.01 -11.16 6.09
CA PRO A 99 3.58 -12.45 5.59
C PRO A 99 4.41 -12.97 4.42
N ILE A 100 4.75 -12.12 3.47
CA ILE A 100 5.58 -12.51 2.32
C ILE A 100 6.97 -12.91 2.79
N LEU A 101 7.55 -12.18 3.73
CA LEU A 101 8.83 -12.54 4.33
C LEU A 101 8.76 -13.89 5.05
N ASN A 102 7.65 -14.19 5.73
CA ASN A 102 7.44 -15.50 6.36
C ASN A 102 7.30 -16.64 5.32
N ILE A 103 6.68 -16.35 4.17
CA ILE A 103 6.61 -17.27 3.04
C ILE A 103 8.02 -17.54 2.51
N TYR A 104 8.82 -16.51 2.24
CA TYR A 104 10.21 -16.67 1.80
C TYR A 104 11.03 -17.50 2.81
N ARG A 105 10.85 -17.25 4.11
CA ARG A 105 11.50 -18.05 5.16
C ARG A 105 11.12 -19.53 5.08
N ARG A 106 9.85 -19.84 4.82
CA ARG A 106 9.38 -21.24 4.74
C ARG A 106 9.88 -21.97 3.50
N TYR A 107 9.95 -21.27 2.36
CA TYR A 107 10.32 -21.89 1.08
C TYR A 107 11.85 -21.92 0.86
N TYR A 108 12.54 -20.86 1.21
CA TYR A 108 13.98 -20.69 0.91
C TYR A 108 14.88 -20.78 2.15
N GLY A 109 14.31 -20.89 3.34
CA GLY A 109 15.04 -20.84 4.60
C GLY A 109 15.38 -19.42 5.03
N ILE A 110 15.74 -19.27 6.31
CA ILE A 110 15.95 -17.94 6.93
C ILE A 110 17.09 -17.15 6.29
N ARG A 111 18.19 -17.80 5.92
CA ARG A 111 19.35 -17.11 5.34
C ARG A 111 19.00 -16.47 4.00
N MET A 112 18.33 -17.21 3.12
CA MET A 112 17.94 -16.70 1.80
C MET A 112 16.83 -15.64 1.93
N ALA A 113 15.88 -15.83 2.84
CA ALA A 113 14.86 -14.82 3.12
C ALA A 113 15.47 -13.48 3.57
N LEU A 114 16.50 -13.51 4.43
CA LEU A 114 17.21 -12.31 4.86
C LEU A 114 17.97 -11.65 3.69
N VAL A 115 18.62 -12.44 2.84
CA VAL A 115 19.32 -11.89 1.65
C VAL A 115 18.32 -11.23 0.70
N ILE A 116 17.21 -11.89 0.39
CA ILE A 116 16.15 -11.33 -0.47
C ILE A 116 15.63 -10.03 0.13
N THR A 117 15.31 -10.02 1.43
CA THR A 117 14.83 -8.83 2.13
C THR A 117 15.83 -7.68 2.06
N ALA A 118 17.11 -7.98 2.32
CA ALA A 118 18.18 -6.97 2.27
C ALA A 118 18.35 -6.40 0.85
N VAL A 119 18.34 -7.24 -0.17
CA VAL A 119 18.46 -6.81 -1.57
C VAL A 119 17.28 -5.92 -1.97
N PHE A 120 16.04 -6.34 -1.67
CA PHE A 120 14.86 -5.52 -1.94
C PHE A 120 14.92 -4.19 -1.18
N TYR A 121 15.21 -4.22 0.10
CA TYR A 121 15.32 -3.02 0.93
C TYR A 121 16.35 -2.04 0.36
N LEU A 122 17.57 -2.50 0.09
CA LEU A 122 18.63 -1.66 -0.48
C LEU A 122 18.25 -1.11 -1.86
N SER A 123 17.60 -1.91 -2.70
CA SER A 123 17.11 -1.46 -4.01
C SER A 123 16.06 -0.36 -3.91
N MET A 124 15.14 -0.48 -2.95
CA MET A 124 14.10 0.54 -2.70
C MET A 124 14.71 1.85 -2.17
N VAL A 125 15.64 1.74 -1.23
CA VAL A 125 16.38 2.89 -0.70
C VAL A 125 17.17 3.57 -1.81
N ALA A 126 17.89 2.80 -2.63
CA ALA A 126 18.65 3.34 -3.76
C ALA A 126 17.74 4.03 -4.78
N ALA A 127 16.60 3.42 -5.13
CA ALA A 127 15.60 4.02 -6.01
C ALA A 127 15.04 5.32 -5.42
N GLY A 128 14.74 5.34 -4.12
CA GLY A 128 14.31 6.53 -3.40
C GLY A 128 15.33 7.67 -3.50
N TYR A 129 16.63 7.39 -3.31
CA TYR A 129 17.67 8.41 -3.47
C TYR A 129 17.81 8.90 -4.91
N VAL A 130 17.75 8.00 -5.89
CA VAL A 130 17.81 8.40 -7.31
C VAL A 130 16.66 9.36 -7.64
N VAL A 131 15.45 9.03 -7.20
CA VAL A 131 14.28 9.89 -7.41
C VAL A 131 14.43 11.23 -6.66
N GLU A 132 14.87 11.19 -5.39
CA GLU A 132 15.11 12.40 -4.60
C GLU A 132 16.06 13.36 -5.32
N ILE A 133 17.21 12.87 -5.76
CA ILE A 133 18.24 13.67 -6.45
C ILE A 133 17.71 14.23 -7.78
N LEU A 134 17.04 13.37 -8.59
CA LEU A 134 16.52 13.77 -9.89
C LEU A 134 15.43 14.85 -9.77
N PHE A 135 14.46 14.64 -8.87
CA PHE A 135 13.33 15.55 -8.73
C PHE A 135 13.71 16.84 -8.03
N THR A 136 14.58 16.78 -7.02
CA THR A 136 15.11 17.97 -6.38
C THR A 136 16.01 18.77 -7.34
N GLY A 137 16.86 18.10 -8.11
CA GLY A 137 17.75 18.75 -9.10
C GLY A 137 17.01 19.39 -10.27
N THR A 138 15.85 18.85 -10.67
CA THR A 138 15.00 19.40 -11.75
C THR A 138 13.93 20.37 -11.24
N GLY A 139 13.76 20.52 -9.91
CA GLY A 139 12.72 21.36 -9.33
C GLY A 139 11.29 20.83 -9.54
N LEU A 140 11.15 19.51 -9.82
CA LEU A 140 9.87 18.86 -10.07
C LEU A 140 9.24 18.24 -8.81
N VAL A 141 9.80 18.46 -7.62
CA VAL A 141 9.21 18.00 -6.37
C VAL A 141 7.86 18.67 -6.16
N PRO A 142 6.75 17.91 -6.02
CA PRO A 142 5.41 18.47 -5.83
C PRO A 142 5.33 19.31 -4.56
N ASP A 143 4.47 20.33 -4.57
CA ASP A 143 4.17 21.10 -3.38
C ASP A 143 3.40 20.24 -2.36
N ARG A 144 3.83 20.21 -1.10
CA ARG A 144 3.19 19.43 -0.02
C ARG A 144 1.72 19.77 0.15
N ASN A 145 1.38 21.06 -0.01
CA ASN A 145 0.00 21.55 0.10
C ASN A 145 -0.87 21.16 -1.11
N GLY A 146 -0.28 20.70 -2.21
CA GLY A 146 -0.99 20.24 -3.40
C GLY A 146 -1.46 18.78 -3.32
N ALA A 147 -0.88 17.99 -2.41
CA ALA A 147 -1.29 16.62 -2.20
C ALA A 147 -2.62 16.59 -1.43
N ARG A 148 -3.71 16.41 -2.15
CA ARG A 148 -5.05 16.23 -1.55
C ARG A 148 -5.37 14.75 -1.52
N MET A 149 -5.96 14.29 -0.40
CA MET A 149 -6.69 13.03 -0.46
C MET A 149 -7.79 13.16 -1.52
N PRO A 150 -8.07 12.12 -2.30
CA PRO A 150 -9.21 12.12 -3.20
C PRO A 150 -10.43 12.58 -2.42
N ASP A 151 -11.16 13.59 -2.94
CA ASP A 151 -12.36 14.10 -2.28
C ASP A 151 -13.25 12.92 -1.90
N GLU A 152 -13.59 12.81 -0.61
CA GLU A 152 -14.40 11.71 -0.04
C GLU A 152 -15.85 11.73 -0.54
N GLY A 153 -16.16 12.55 -1.54
CA GLY A 153 -17.48 12.70 -2.12
C GLY A 153 -17.70 11.84 -3.37
N ILE A 154 -18.91 11.29 -3.50
CA ILE A 154 -19.38 10.68 -4.75
C ILE A 154 -19.52 11.80 -5.78
N SER A 155 -18.51 12.01 -6.60
CA SER A 155 -18.56 12.92 -7.74
C SER A 155 -18.93 12.14 -9.00
N TRP A 156 -19.85 12.70 -9.82
CA TRP A 156 -20.24 12.13 -11.11
C TRP A 156 -19.13 12.35 -12.15
N ASN A 157 -18.05 11.55 -12.00
CA ASN A 157 -16.91 11.57 -12.91
C ASN A 157 -16.83 10.24 -13.68
N TYR A 158 -15.90 10.17 -14.62
CA TYR A 158 -15.63 8.96 -15.41
C TYR A 158 -15.40 7.71 -14.52
N THR A 159 -14.72 7.85 -13.40
CA THR A 159 -14.43 6.76 -12.45
C THR A 159 -15.72 6.22 -11.83
N THR A 160 -16.67 7.08 -11.47
CA THR A 160 -17.97 6.66 -10.91
C THR A 160 -18.78 5.84 -11.91
N TRP A 161 -18.79 6.23 -13.18
CA TRP A 161 -19.45 5.45 -14.24
C TRP A 161 -18.80 4.09 -14.44
N LEU A 162 -17.47 4.00 -14.47
CA LEU A 162 -16.75 2.73 -14.54
C LEU A 162 -17.05 1.85 -13.32
N ASN A 163 -17.03 2.42 -12.13
CA ASN A 163 -17.34 1.68 -10.90
C ASN A 163 -18.76 1.09 -10.93
N LEU A 164 -19.76 1.84 -11.42
CA LEU A 164 -21.12 1.33 -11.57
C LEU A 164 -21.20 0.17 -12.57
N VAL A 165 -20.51 0.26 -13.70
CA VAL A 165 -20.47 -0.81 -14.71
C VAL A 165 -19.82 -2.07 -14.13
N PHE A 166 -18.66 -1.93 -13.44
CA PHE A 166 -17.97 -3.07 -12.84
C PHE A 166 -18.71 -3.64 -11.64
N LEU A 167 -19.40 -2.82 -10.84
CA LEU A 167 -20.31 -3.31 -9.79
C LEU A 167 -21.46 -4.13 -10.38
N GLY A 168 -22.05 -3.67 -11.48
CA GLY A 168 -23.08 -4.42 -12.20
C GLY A 168 -22.56 -5.77 -12.72
N ALA A 169 -21.38 -5.76 -13.34
CA ALA A 169 -20.72 -6.99 -13.79
C ALA A 169 -20.41 -7.94 -12.62
N GLY A 170 -19.91 -7.41 -11.51
CA GLY A 170 -19.65 -8.18 -10.27
C GLY A 170 -20.92 -8.80 -9.70
N ALA A 171 -22.02 -8.04 -9.67
CA ALA A 171 -23.34 -8.55 -9.23
C ALA A 171 -23.85 -9.70 -10.11
N VAL A 172 -23.68 -9.59 -11.43
CA VAL A 172 -24.05 -10.68 -12.37
C VAL A 172 -23.18 -11.93 -12.13
N LEU A 173 -21.87 -11.76 -11.90
CA LEU A 173 -20.97 -12.88 -11.60
C LEU A 173 -21.32 -13.55 -10.26
N LEU A 174 -21.64 -12.78 -9.22
CA LEU A 174 -22.11 -13.28 -7.94
C LEU A 174 -23.41 -14.05 -8.07
N TRP A 175 -24.37 -13.48 -8.77
CA TRP A 175 -25.65 -14.16 -9.03
C TRP A 175 -25.49 -15.50 -9.78
N ARG A 176 -24.62 -15.50 -10.79
CA ARG A 176 -24.27 -16.72 -11.53
C ARG A 176 -23.57 -17.75 -10.64
N PHE A 177 -22.65 -17.31 -9.78
CA PHE A 177 -21.96 -18.16 -8.81
C PHE A 177 -22.96 -18.87 -7.88
N VAL A 178 -23.88 -18.12 -7.30
CA VAL A 178 -24.92 -18.67 -6.40
C VAL A 178 -25.81 -19.68 -7.14
N ARG A 179 -26.24 -19.36 -8.36
CA ARG A 179 -27.09 -20.27 -9.17
C ARG A 179 -26.38 -21.54 -9.64
N THR A 180 -25.07 -21.52 -9.79
CA THR A 180 -24.26 -22.66 -10.23
C THR A 180 -23.71 -23.50 -9.08
N GLY A 181 -24.24 -23.36 -7.86
CA GLY A 181 -23.88 -24.20 -6.71
C GLY A 181 -22.56 -23.82 -6.03
N GLY A 182 -22.04 -22.61 -6.29
CA GLY A 182 -20.75 -22.12 -5.76
C GLY A 182 -20.70 -22.03 -4.23
N MET A 183 -21.83 -21.88 -3.56
CA MET A 183 -21.91 -21.86 -2.08
C MET A 183 -21.43 -23.17 -1.45
N HIS A 184 -21.61 -24.31 -2.11
CA HIS A 184 -21.12 -25.60 -1.63
C HIS A 184 -19.58 -25.67 -1.68
N MET A 185 -18.96 -25.06 -2.70
CA MET A 185 -17.50 -24.98 -2.81
C MET A 185 -16.87 -24.08 -1.73
N LEU A 186 -17.48 -22.95 -1.39
CA LEU A 186 -17.01 -22.09 -0.31
C LEU A 186 -17.04 -22.78 1.06
N LYS A 187 -18.01 -23.64 1.30
CA LYS A 187 -18.07 -24.43 2.54
C LYS A 187 -16.93 -25.42 2.66
N MET A 188 -16.57 -26.11 1.58
CA MET A 188 -15.45 -27.06 1.57
C MET A 188 -14.06 -26.41 1.71
N MET A 189 -13.94 -25.10 1.51
CA MET A 189 -12.68 -24.38 1.70
C MET A 189 -12.51 -23.85 3.13
N ASN A 190 -13.57 -23.79 3.92
CA ASN A 190 -13.54 -23.32 5.31
C ASN A 190 -13.47 -24.46 6.37
N ASP A 191 -13.65 -25.69 5.94
CA ASP A 191 -13.44 -26.92 6.71
C ASP A 191 -12.03 -27.47 6.44
#